data_f04f57ba4b72fbbd86d844bdf7e9b35d
#
_entry.id   f04f57ba4b72fbbd86d844bdf7e9b35d
#
_cell.length_a   1.000
_cell.length_b   1.000
_cell.length_c   1.000
_cell.angle_alpha   90.00
_cell.angle_beta   90.00
_cell.angle_gamma   90.00
#
_symmetry.space_group_name_H-M   'P 1'
#
loop_
_entity.id
_entity.type
_entity.pdbx_description
1 polymer ?
#
loop_
_entity_poly.entity_id
_entity_poly.type
_entity_poly.pdbx_seq_one_letter_code
_entity_poly.pdbx_strand_id
1 'polypeptide(L)'
;MQDVSKILTRKYYGKKDPFCSREFRQPRWMELLAVLLFTVSGLGEGKSINVVLGGLPKAVTLAFVGLAGLEFFIRGDFDRLKKLAGPSGLYILYLAVLAAWSMFIWVRNFTAFASITRGVEKILYQSIATVVAICCVYLYGRFSIDLFTIGICCANLFILFSEVPAYGVGESVSSLLTSILSLGNNTYGYAERLEIHEVTFLEGIFVLYYLFFSPKETKQQRTRNWVLAGCSFFFVLAGMKRILLPALVVSAFYIWVLRRSHAKEKLIMLTGAAWVTLFWVYLYLVHTGAISRILNAVGVNMMGRDYIWSLAKPYYQFSPTFIGLGFEAVDAMVTRFYEIGLIDVAYPLHNDILKVFVELGFPGLCFWCAFLYLILPWFWIKRYGAEAGILYFAILNPLSMTYLTDNTAFYFWCTMGLRMIPLAVCCFAKPTKDPAAQKQTWQPPSAQEVQRRIRAQYREKGSSS
;
A
#
# COMPACT_ATOMS: atom_id res chain seq x y z
N MET A 1 -26.90 30.63 6.98
CA MET A 1 -25.71 29.79 6.82
C MET A 1 -25.78 28.41 7.46
N GLN A 2 -26.60 28.18 8.52
CA GLN A 2 -26.74 26.86 9.16
C GLN A 2 -27.53 25.83 8.31
N ASP A 3 -28.39 26.24 7.40
CA ASP A 3 -29.20 25.30 6.59
C ASP A 3 -28.49 24.72 5.37
N VAL A 4 -27.50 25.44 4.82
CA VAL A 4 -26.71 24.93 3.69
C VAL A 4 -25.76 23.81 4.15
N SER A 5 -25.27 23.86 5.39
CA SER A 5 -24.42 22.80 5.95
C SER A 5 -25.20 21.49 6.17
N LYS A 6 -26.52 21.56 6.46
CA LYS A 6 -27.39 20.39 6.63
C LYS A 6 -27.70 19.69 5.30
N ILE A 7 -27.78 20.45 4.20
CA ILE A 7 -28.05 19.91 2.86
C ILE A 7 -26.79 19.24 2.30
N LEU A 8 -25.60 19.75 2.64
CA LEU A 8 -24.30 19.24 2.19
C LEU A 8 -23.74 18.12 3.07
N THR A 9 -24.30 17.87 4.26
CA THR A 9 -23.88 16.76 5.11
C THR A 9 -24.51 15.45 4.68
N ARG A 10 -23.70 14.42 4.52
CA ARG A 10 -24.12 13.10 4.05
C ARG A 10 -25.05 12.41 5.05
N LYS A 11 -26.32 12.23 4.68
CA LYS A 11 -27.27 11.34 5.36
C LYS A 11 -27.00 9.83 5.13
N TYR A 12 -25.92 9.49 4.42
CA TYR A 12 -25.70 8.17 3.82
C TYR A 12 -25.31 7.09 4.83
N TYR A 13 -24.63 7.46 5.89
CA TYR A 13 -24.25 6.53 6.94
C TYR A 13 -25.20 6.75 8.12
N GLY A 14 -26.06 5.78 8.38
CA GLY A 14 -26.99 5.84 9.50
C GLY A 14 -26.28 6.09 10.83
N LYS A 15 -27.04 6.43 11.88
CA LYS A 15 -26.55 6.77 13.24
C LYS A 15 -25.60 5.73 13.87
N LYS A 16 -25.42 4.54 13.25
CA LYS A 16 -24.64 3.41 13.76
C LYS A 16 -23.42 3.04 12.89
N ASP A 17 -23.07 3.85 11.88
CA ASP A 17 -21.88 3.53 11.08
C ASP A 17 -20.61 3.91 11.85
N PRO A 18 -19.77 2.93 12.29
CA PRO A 18 -18.55 3.21 13.02
C PRO A 18 -17.48 3.92 12.18
N PHE A 19 -17.66 4.02 10.84
CA PHE A 19 -16.72 4.66 9.93
C PHE A 19 -16.92 6.15 9.78
N CYS A 20 -18.16 6.60 9.88
CA CYS A 20 -18.49 8.00 9.86
C CYS A 20 -18.95 8.41 11.27
N SER A 21 -18.04 8.34 12.23
CA SER A 21 -18.27 9.03 13.50
C SER A 21 -18.58 10.49 13.17
N ARG A 22 -19.44 11.14 13.93
CA ARG A 22 -19.77 12.57 13.71
C ARG A 22 -18.50 13.44 13.59
N GLU A 23 -17.39 12.97 14.17
CA GLU A 23 -16.08 13.63 14.18
C GLU A 23 -15.43 13.75 12.79
N PHE A 24 -15.70 12.82 11.86
CA PHE A 24 -15.09 12.79 10.52
C PHE A 24 -16.04 13.21 9.38
N ARG A 25 -17.20 13.74 9.71
CA ARG A 25 -18.13 14.21 8.67
C ARG A 25 -17.61 15.49 8.06
N GLN A 26 -17.17 15.38 6.83
CA GLN A 26 -16.83 16.53 6.00
C GLN A 26 -18.01 16.93 5.11
N PRO A 27 -18.08 18.18 4.66
CA PRO A 27 -18.99 18.58 3.62
C PRO A 27 -18.80 17.74 2.35
N ARG A 28 -19.89 17.44 1.64
CA ARG A 28 -19.83 16.61 0.42
C ARG A 28 -18.82 17.12 -0.62
N TRP A 29 -18.68 18.42 -0.74
CA TRP A 29 -17.72 18.99 -1.69
C TRP A 29 -16.27 18.62 -1.35
N MET A 30 -15.92 18.49 -0.07
CA MET A 30 -14.59 18.02 0.34
C MET A 30 -14.39 16.53 0.03
N GLU A 31 -15.43 15.71 0.20
CA GLU A 31 -15.38 14.29 -0.19
C GLU A 31 -15.19 14.17 -1.71
N LEU A 32 -15.94 14.94 -2.49
CA LEU A 32 -15.78 15.01 -3.95
C LEU A 32 -14.39 15.52 -4.36
N LEU A 33 -13.86 16.50 -3.64
CA LEU A 33 -12.50 17.00 -3.88
C LEU A 33 -11.46 15.91 -3.65
N ALA A 34 -11.61 15.07 -2.61
CA ALA A 34 -10.71 13.95 -2.38
C ALA A 34 -10.81 12.89 -3.49
N VAL A 35 -12.01 12.55 -3.93
CA VAL A 35 -12.21 11.65 -5.09
C VAL A 35 -11.58 12.25 -6.34
N LEU A 36 -11.79 13.54 -6.59
CA LEU A 36 -11.19 14.25 -7.72
C LEU A 36 -9.66 14.26 -7.65
N LEU A 37 -9.09 14.50 -6.46
CA LEU A 37 -7.65 14.41 -6.23
C LEU A 37 -7.10 13.05 -6.67
N PHE A 38 -7.68 11.98 -6.18
CA PHE A 38 -7.22 10.62 -6.50
C PHE A 38 -7.46 10.27 -7.96
N THR A 39 -8.57 10.73 -8.54
CA THR A 39 -8.85 10.53 -9.97
C THR A 39 -7.82 11.25 -10.83
N VAL A 40 -7.62 12.55 -10.64
CA VAL A 40 -6.68 13.35 -11.45
C VAL A 40 -5.24 12.86 -11.26
N SER A 41 -4.87 12.54 -10.02
CA SER A 41 -3.52 11.99 -9.76
C SER A 41 -3.34 10.59 -10.37
N GLY A 42 -4.37 9.74 -10.33
CA GLY A 42 -4.35 8.41 -10.94
C GLY A 42 -4.32 8.44 -12.47
N LEU A 43 -4.93 9.46 -13.09
CA LEU A 43 -4.84 9.67 -14.55
C LEU A 43 -3.41 9.92 -15.02
N GLY A 44 -2.53 10.42 -14.15
CA GLY A 44 -1.11 10.60 -14.45
C GLY A 44 -0.36 9.29 -14.74
N GLU A 45 -0.93 8.13 -14.41
CA GLU A 45 -0.37 6.81 -14.74
C GLU A 45 -0.69 6.37 -16.18
N GLY A 46 -1.70 6.95 -16.82
CA GLY A 46 -2.05 6.65 -18.21
C GLY A 46 -1.06 7.29 -19.19
N LYS A 47 -0.39 6.50 -20.03
CA LYS A 47 0.66 6.97 -20.97
C LYS A 47 0.19 8.13 -21.84
N SER A 48 -0.99 8.00 -22.45
CA SER A 48 -1.54 9.01 -23.37
C SER A 48 -2.05 10.25 -22.63
N ILE A 49 -2.64 10.08 -21.45
CA ILE A 49 -3.26 11.15 -20.67
C ILE A 49 -2.21 11.98 -19.92
N ASN A 50 -1.15 11.35 -19.43
CA ASN A 50 -0.09 12.01 -18.68
C ASN A 50 0.55 13.16 -19.47
N VAL A 51 0.74 12.97 -20.79
CA VAL A 51 1.28 14.01 -21.67
C VAL A 51 0.37 15.25 -21.71
N VAL A 52 -0.96 15.04 -21.68
CA VAL A 52 -1.95 16.13 -21.72
C VAL A 52 -2.08 16.82 -20.39
N LEU A 53 -2.05 16.07 -19.28
CA LEU A 53 -2.22 16.61 -17.93
C LEU A 53 -0.99 17.37 -17.42
N GLY A 54 0.20 17.00 -17.89
CA GLY A 54 1.46 17.65 -17.49
C GLY A 54 1.63 17.71 -15.96
N GLY A 55 1.77 18.93 -15.43
CA GLY A 55 1.95 19.17 -13.99
C GLY A 55 0.67 19.15 -13.14
N LEU A 56 -0.52 19.00 -13.73
CA LEU A 56 -1.80 19.10 -13.03
C LEU A 56 -1.94 18.13 -11.85
N PRO A 57 -1.57 16.83 -11.96
CA PRO A 57 -1.65 15.91 -10.82
C PRO A 57 -0.84 16.39 -9.61
N LYS A 58 0.34 16.93 -9.84
CA LYS A 58 1.21 17.49 -8.77
C LYS A 58 0.58 18.74 -8.15
N ALA A 59 0.03 19.64 -8.96
CA ALA A 59 -0.64 20.85 -8.48
C ALA A 59 -1.88 20.53 -7.63
N VAL A 60 -2.73 19.59 -8.06
CA VAL A 60 -3.92 19.14 -7.33
C VAL A 60 -3.51 18.49 -5.99
N THR A 61 -2.45 17.70 -5.98
CA THR A 61 -1.92 17.09 -4.76
C THR A 61 -1.44 18.13 -3.74
N LEU A 62 -0.69 19.13 -4.19
CA LEU A 62 -0.22 20.22 -3.33
C LEU A 62 -1.38 21.08 -2.81
N ALA A 63 -2.36 21.39 -3.67
CA ALA A 63 -3.56 22.13 -3.27
C ALA A 63 -4.35 21.36 -2.19
N PHE A 64 -4.49 20.05 -2.31
CA PHE A 64 -5.15 19.22 -1.31
C PHE A 64 -4.42 19.25 0.04
N VAL A 65 -3.09 19.12 0.05
CA VAL A 65 -2.29 19.21 1.27
C VAL A 65 -2.44 20.59 1.91
N GLY A 66 -2.43 21.66 1.11
CA GLY A 66 -2.68 23.03 1.57
C GLY A 66 -4.05 23.20 2.21
N LEU A 67 -5.11 22.66 1.59
CA LEU A 67 -6.48 22.67 2.13
C LEU A 67 -6.59 21.86 3.43
N ALA A 68 -5.93 20.70 3.52
CA ALA A 68 -5.89 19.90 4.74
C ALA A 68 -5.17 20.66 5.88
N GLY A 69 -4.08 21.35 5.57
CA GLY A 69 -3.39 22.23 6.51
C GLY A 69 -4.27 23.38 7.00
N LEU A 70 -4.97 24.06 6.08
CA LEU A 70 -5.91 25.13 6.40
C LEU A 70 -7.05 24.63 7.31
N GLU A 71 -7.62 23.47 7.01
CA GLU A 71 -8.65 22.83 7.84
C GLU A 71 -8.13 22.55 9.25
N PHE A 72 -6.88 22.06 9.36
CA PHE A 72 -6.23 21.86 10.65
C PHE A 72 -6.09 23.19 11.45
N PHE A 73 -5.64 24.26 10.81
CA PHE A 73 -5.52 25.56 11.46
C PHE A 73 -6.86 26.14 11.90
N ILE A 74 -7.91 25.96 11.11
CA ILE A 74 -9.26 26.47 11.43
C ILE A 74 -9.91 25.67 12.58
N ARG A 75 -9.80 24.36 12.58
CA ARG A 75 -10.46 23.49 13.57
C ARG A 75 -9.62 23.23 14.81
N GLY A 76 -8.29 23.22 14.69
CA GLY A 76 -7.37 22.98 15.79
C GLY A 76 -7.51 21.62 16.47
N ASP A 77 -7.91 20.57 15.72
CA ASP A 77 -8.14 19.21 16.29
C ASP A 77 -6.82 18.51 16.58
N PHE A 78 -6.16 18.95 17.66
CA PHE A 78 -4.90 18.37 18.12
C PHE A 78 -5.05 16.91 18.60
N ASP A 79 -6.22 16.49 19.04
CA ASP A 79 -6.42 15.11 19.52
C ASP A 79 -6.37 14.10 18.37
N ARG A 80 -6.89 14.47 17.20
CA ARG A 80 -6.69 13.67 15.98
C ARG A 80 -5.23 13.59 15.58
N LEU A 81 -4.55 14.73 15.59
CA LEU A 81 -3.13 14.78 15.24
C LEU A 81 -2.29 13.94 16.20
N LYS A 82 -2.54 13.99 17.51
CA LYS A 82 -1.86 13.15 18.52
C LYS A 82 -2.01 11.65 18.24
N LYS A 83 -3.21 11.20 17.82
CA LYS A 83 -3.44 9.80 17.47
C LYS A 83 -2.60 9.35 16.26
N LEU A 84 -2.41 10.24 15.30
CA LEU A 84 -1.61 9.99 14.09
C LEU A 84 -0.11 10.19 14.30
N ALA A 85 0.29 11.04 15.24
CA ALA A 85 1.68 11.49 15.41
C ALA A 85 2.68 10.34 15.59
N GLY A 86 2.36 9.34 16.41
CA GLY A 86 3.26 8.21 16.66
C GLY A 86 3.56 7.40 15.40
N PRO A 87 2.55 6.80 14.72
CA PRO A 87 2.77 6.06 13.49
C PRO A 87 3.33 6.91 12.35
N SER A 88 2.84 8.14 12.19
CA SER A 88 3.32 9.08 11.17
C SER A 88 4.78 9.47 11.40
N GLY A 89 5.16 9.69 12.67
CA GLY A 89 6.53 9.99 13.06
C GLY A 89 7.51 8.88 12.69
N LEU A 90 7.09 7.61 12.80
CA LEU A 90 7.92 6.48 12.33
C LEU A 90 8.14 6.50 10.83
N TYR A 91 7.12 6.78 10.04
CA TYR A 91 7.28 6.88 8.58
C TYR A 91 8.17 8.07 8.18
N ILE A 92 8.03 9.21 8.87
CA ILE A 92 8.88 10.39 8.64
C ILE A 92 10.33 10.08 9.03
N LEU A 93 10.55 9.42 10.18
CA LEU A 93 11.88 8.99 10.62
C LEU A 93 12.53 8.05 9.61
N TYR A 94 11.77 7.09 9.09
CA TYR A 94 12.25 6.18 8.04
C TYR A 94 12.76 6.95 6.82
N LEU A 95 11.97 7.90 6.31
CA LEU A 95 12.37 8.72 5.17
C LEU A 95 13.59 9.60 5.48
N ALA A 96 13.63 10.18 6.68
CA ALA A 96 14.76 11.00 7.11
C ALA A 96 16.07 10.19 7.19
N VAL A 97 16.01 8.95 7.69
CA VAL A 97 17.18 8.05 7.73
C VAL A 97 17.62 7.66 6.33
N LEU A 98 16.68 7.33 5.42
CA LEU A 98 17.03 7.04 4.02
C LEU A 98 17.66 8.25 3.32
N ALA A 99 17.13 9.44 3.54
CA ALA A 99 17.68 10.68 2.99
C ALA A 99 19.09 10.94 3.52
N ALA A 100 19.27 10.88 4.85
CA ALA A 100 20.57 11.08 5.48
C ALA A 100 21.61 10.05 5.01
N TRP A 101 21.20 8.76 4.88
CA TRP A 101 22.07 7.73 4.38
C TRP A 101 22.47 7.96 2.92
N SER A 102 21.52 8.37 2.06
CA SER A 102 21.81 8.72 0.67
C SER A 102 22.76 9.90 0.56
N MET A 103 22.55 10.94 1.38
CA MET A 103 23.49 12.08 1.45
C MET A 103 24.89 11.64 1.86
N PHE A 104 25.01 10.77 2.87
CA PHE A 104 26.29 10.21 3.28
C PHE A 104 26.99 9.47 2.13
N ILE A 105 26.24 8.64 1.37
CA ILE A 105 26.77 7.92 0.21
C ILE A 105 27.28 8.91 -0.83
N TRP A 106 26.50 9.94 -1.19
CA TRP A 106 26.91 10.92 -2.20
C TRP A 106 28.16 11.70 -1.80
N VAL A 107 28.33 12.01 -0.52
CA VAL A 107 29.53 12.68 -0.03
C VAL A 107 30.75 11.73 -0.03
N ARG A 108 30.54 10.48 0.34
CA ARG A 108 31.62 9.50 0.51
C ARG A 108 32.03 8.78 -0.78
N ASN A 109 31.06 8.53 -1.66
CA ASN A 109 31.22 7.69 -2.85
C ASN A 109 30.49 8.30 -4.05
N PHE A 110 30.91 9.50 -4.47
CA PHE A 110 30.31 10.16 -5.63
C PHE A 110 30.75 9.44 -6.90
N THR A 111 29.83 8.72 -7.53
CA THR A 111 30.07 7.93 -8.75
C THR A 111 29.51 8.66 -9.97
N ALA A 112 29.88 8.17 -11.18
CA ALA A 112 29.31 8.67 -12.44
C ALA A 112 27.80 8.50 -12.56
N PHE A 113 27.18 7.64 -11.74
CA PHE A 113 25.74 7.40 -11.68
C PHE A 113 25.05 8.15 -10.54
N ALA A 114 25.80 8.88 -9.71
CA ALA A 114 25.21 9.67 -8.65
C ALA A 114 24.34 10.77 -9.24
N SER A 115 23.03 10.69 -9.02
CA SER A 115 22.07 11.71 -9.44
C SER A 115 21.39 12.27 -8.21
N ILE A 116 22.00 13.29 -7.59
CA ILE A 116 21.48 13.95 -6.39
C ILE A 116 20.07 14.48 -6.66
N THR A 117 19.85 15.14 -7.80
CA THR A 117 18.55 15.70 -8.18
C THR A 117 17.47 14.63 -8.23
N ARG A 118 17.68 13.54 -8.97
CA ARG A 118 16.71 12.43 -9.05
C ARG A 118 16.48 11.78 -7.68
N GLY A 119 17.55 11.56 -6.90
CA GLY A 119 17.43 10.99 -5.56
C GLY A 119 16.61 11.87 -4.62
N VAL A 120 16.83 13.19 -4.62
CA VAL A 120 16.02 14.14 -3.85
C VAL A 120 14.57 14.17 -4.32
N GLU A 121 14.34 14.21 -5.63
CA GLU A 121 12.98 14.14 -6.21
C GLU A 121 12.24 12.89 -5.74
N LYS A 122 12.90 11.72 -5.73
CA LYS A 122 12.27 10.46 -5.29
C LYS A 122 11.97 10.46 -3.80
N ILE A 123 12.86 10.99 -2.96
CA ILE A 123 12.63 11.14 -1.52
C ILE A 123 11.46 12.10 -1.27
N LEU A 124 11.39 13.21 -1.99
CA LEU A 124 10.26 14.14 -1.92
C LEU A 124 8.96 13.47 -2.36
N TYR A 125 8.98 12.68 -3.43
CA TYR A 125 7.85 11.93 -3.93
C TYR A 125 7.29 10.96 -2.88
N GLN A 126 8.18 10.20 -2.22
CA GLN A 126 7.81 9.33 -1.10
C GLN A 126 7.30 10.10 0.12
N SER A 127 7.85 11.28 0.36
CA SER A 127 7.41 12.18 1.44
C SER A 127 6.01 12.73 1.17
N ILE A 128 5.73 13.15 -0.05
CA ILE A 128 4.41 13.62 -0.48
C ILE A 128 3.38 12.51 -0.32
N ALA A 129 3.66 11.27 -0.75
CA ALA A 129 2.78 10.13 -0.56
C ALA A 129 2.43 9.91 0.93
N THR A 130 3.40 10.10 1.83
CA THR A 130 3.20 10.01 3.28
C THR A 130 2.32 11.13 3.80
N VAL A 131 2.61 12.37 3.42
CA VAL A 131 1.85 13.55 3.86
C VAL A 131 0.40 13.47 3.39
N VAL A 132 0.17 13.11 2.12
CA VAL A 132 -1.18 12.92 1.58
C VAL A 132 -1.93 11.83 2.34
N ALA A 133 -1.29 10.69 2.64
CA ALA A 133 -1.90 9.63 3.44
C ALA A 133 -2.31 10.14 4.83
N ILE A 134 -1.46 10.90 5.51
CA ILE A 134 -1.74 11.50 6.81
C ILE A 134 -2.89 12.50 6.72
N CYS A 135 -2.88 13.40 5.73
CA CYS A 135 -3.93 14.40 5.51
C CYS A 135 -5.29 13.74 5.25
N CYS A 136 -5.33 12.70 4.40
CA CYS A 136 -6.56 11.97 4.11
C CYS A 136 -7.12 11.29 5.34
N VAL A 137 -6.28 10.64 6.14
CA VAL A 137 -6.71 9.97 7.37
C VAL A 137 -7.11 10.99 8.44
N TYR A 138 -6.43 12.13 8.53
CA TYR A 138 -6.80 13.23 9.42
C TYR A 138 -8.20 13.76 9.10
N LEU A 139 -8.49 14.01 7.81
CA LEU A 139 -9.77 14.57 7.35
C LEU A 139 -10.92 13.58 7.40
N TYR A 140 -10.70 12.34 6.94
CA TYR A 140 -11.79 11.38 6.66
C TYR A 140 -11.72 10.11 7.50
N GLY A 141 -10.69 9.94 8.34
CA GLY A 141 -10.50 8.74 9.12
C GLY A 141 -10.49 7.50 8.22
N ARG A 142 -11.22 6.47 8.60
CA ARG A 142 -11.29 5.22 7.84
C ARG A 142 -11.98 5.37 6.48
N PHE A 143 -12.86 6.35 6.33
CA PHE A 143 -13.53 6.64 5.06
C PHE A 143 -12.56 7.10 3.96
N SER A 144 -11.36 7.56 4.33
CA SER A 144 -10.30 7.89 3.36
C SER A 144 -10.00 6.73 2.41
N ILE A 145 -10.11 5.48 2.86
CA ILE A 145 -9.85 4.30 2.03
C ILE A 145 -10.92 4.15 0.95
N ASP A 146 -12.20 4.39 1.28
CA ASP A 146 -13.29 4.34 0.31
C ASP A 146 -13.12 5.44 -0.76
N LEU A 147 -12.81 6.68 -0.34
CA LEU A 147 -12.58 7.80 -1.26
C LEU A 147 -11.39 7.54 -2.17
N PHE A 148 -10.33 6.96 -1.63
CA PHE A 148 -9.15 6.57 -2.38
C PHE A 148 -9.47 5.51 -3.42
N THR A 149 -10.13 4.42 -3.01
CA THR A 149 -10.54 3.34 -3.92
C THR A 149 -11.45 3.86 -5.04
N ILE A 150 -12.47 4.66 -4.69
CA ILE A 150 -13.39 5.23 -5.69
C ILE A 150 -12.63 6.12 -6.67
N GLY A 151 -11.75 7.00 -6.17
CA GLY A 151 -10.99 7.91 -7.03
C GLY A 151 -10.08 7.17 -8.00
N ILE A 152 -9.37 6.13 -7.52
CA ILE A 152 -8.50 5.31 -8.36
C ILE A 152 -9.30 4.48 -9.37
N CYS A 153 -10.41 3.85 -8.95
CA CYS A 153 -11.31 3.16 -9.90
C CYS A 153 -11.85 4.12 -10.98
N CYS A 154 -12.20 5.36 -10.62
CA CYS A 154 -12.62 6.38 -11.59
C CYS A 154 -11.48 6.72 -12.57
N ALA A 155 -10.24 6.88 -12.08
CA ALA A 155 -9.09 7.12 -12.95
C ALA A 155 -8.87 5.96 -13.93
N ASN A 156 -8.89 4.73 -13.44
CA ASN A 156 -8.72 3.53 -14.26
C ASN A 156 -9.83 3.38 -15.30
N LEU A 157 -11.09 3.66 -14.93
CA LEU A 157 -12.20 3.67 -15.88
C LEU A 157 -11.99 4.73 -16.96
N PHE A 158 -11.53 5.93 -16.59
CA PHE A 158 -11.28 6.99 -17.56
C PHE A 158 -10.14 6.61 -18.52
N ILE A 159 -9.04 6.03 -18.03
CA ILE A 159 -7.95 5.53 -18.86
C ILE A 159 -8.47 4.46 -19.83
N LEU A 160 -9.26 3.50 -19.33
CA LEU A 160 -9.87 2.45 -20.14
C LEU A 160 -10.72 3.02 -21.27
N PHE A 161 -11.57 4.00 -20.99
CA PHE A 161 -12.43 4.59 -22.02
C PHE A 161 -11.71 5.56 -22.97
N SER A 162 -10.63 6.21 -22.53
CA SER A 162 -9.89 7.17 -23.35
C SER A 162 -9.16 6.54 -24.54
N GLU A 163 -8.80 5.27 -24.44
CA GLU A 163 -8.12 4.53 -25.52
C GLU A 163 -9.10 3.84 -26.49
N VAL A 164 -10.39 3.70 -26.13
CA VAL A 164 -11.40 3.06 -27.00
C VAL A 164 -11.57 3.74 -28.37
N PRO A 165 -11.58 5.08 -28.48
CA PRO A 165 -11.74 5.74 -29.79
C PRO A 165 -10.64 5.40 -30.78
N ALA A 166 -9.41 5.07 -30.33
CA ALA A 166 -8.29 4.73 -31.19
C ALA A 166 -8.42 3.32 -31.81
N TYR A 167 -9.10 2.40 -31.12
CA TYR A 167 -9.19 0.99 -31.53
C TYR A 167 -10.60 0.56 -31.92
N GLY A 168 -11.61 1.31 -31.54
CA GLY A 168 -13.02 0.91 -31.66
C GLY A 168 -13.45 -0.05 -30.54
N VAL A 169 -14.75 -0.07 -30.26
CA VAL A 169 -15.33 -0.84 -29.14
C VAL A 169 -15.07 -2.34 -29.26
N GLY A 170 -15.28 -2.90 -30.45
CA GLY A 170 -15.15 -4.35 -30.69
C GLY A 170 -13.75 -4.86 -30.44
N GLU A 171 -12.74 -4.19 -30.99
CA GLU A 171 -11.33 -4.55 -30.79
C GLU A 171 -10.87 -4.31 -29.35
N SER A 172 -11.29 -3.22 -28.73
CA SER A 172 -10.98 -2.93 -27.33
C SER A 172 -11.47 -4.04 -26.40
N VAL A 173 -12.72 -4.48 -26.56
CA VAL A 173 -13.32 -5.57 -25.76
C VAL A 173 -12.62 -6.91 -26.05
N SER A 174 -12.40 -7.25 -27.32
CA SER A 174 -11.76 -8.49 -27.73
C SER A 174 -10.32 -8.59 -27.21
N SER A 175 -9.54 -7.51 -27.41
CA SER A 175 -8.15 -7.41 -26.95
C SER A 175 -8.05 -7.52 -25.42
N LEU A 176 -8.92 -6.81 -24.66
CA LEU A 176 -8.96 -6.88 -23.22
C LEU A 176 -9.31 -8.29 -22.72
N LEU A 177 -10.35 -8.90 -23.26
CA LEU A 177 -10.77 -10.25 -22.87
C LEU A 177 -9.69 -11.29 -23.18
N THR A 178 -9.08 -11.24 -24.36
CA THR A 178 -7.98 -12.13 -24.74
C THR A 178 -6.80 -11.99 -23.78
N SER A 179 -6.44 -10.76 -23.41
CA SER A 179 -5.33 -10.49 -22.51
C SER A 179 -5.63 -10.95 -21.08
N ILE A 180 -6.86 -10.77 -20.58
CA ILE A 180 -7.30 -11.27 -19.28
C ILE A 180 -7.28 -12.81 -19.26
N LEU A 181 -7.85 -13.46 -20.28
CA LEU A 181 -7.93 -14.92 -20.35
C LEU A 181 -6.56 -15.58 -20.52
N SER A 182 -5.63 -14.92 -21.24
CA SER A 182 -4.24 -15.38 -21.38
C SER A 182 -3.36 -14.99 -20.18
N LEU A 183 -3.91 -14.36 -19.15
CA LEU A 183 -3.19 -13.81 -18.02
C LEU A 183 -2.04 -12.88 -18.46
N GLY A 184 -2.25 -12.11 -19.51
CA GLY A 184 -1.26 -11.18 -20.06
C GLY A 184 -0.14 -11.83 -20.88
N ASN A 185 -0.25 -13.13 -21.27
CA ASN A 185 0.71 -13.73 -22.20
C ASN A 185 0.58 -13.21 -23.63
N ASN A 186 -0.63 -12.83 -24.03
CA ASN A 186 -0.97 -12.30 -25.34
C ASN A 186 -1.55 -10.88 -25.18
N THR A 187 -0.69 -9.93 -24.83
CA THR A 187 -1.04 -8.51 -24.78
C THR A 187 -0.68 -7.86 -26.11
N TYR A 188 -1.63 -7.24 -26.77
CA TYR A 188 -1.42 -6.48 -28.00
C TYR A 188 -2.47 -5.36 -28.13
N GLY A 189 -2.16 -4.38 -28.97
CA GLY A 189 -3.10 -3.32 -29.33
C GLY A 189 -3.62 -2.53 -28.13
N TYR A 190 -4.93 -2.51 -27.98
CA TYR A 190 -5.61 -1.80 -26.91
C TYR A 190 -5.13 -2.22 -25.51
N ALA A 191 -5.01 -3.52 -25.27
CA ALA A 191 -4.61 -4.04 -23.95
C ALA A 191 -3.17 -3.66 -23.57
N GLU A 192 -2.27 -3.53 -24.54
CA GLU A 192 -0.90 -3.06 -24.31
C GLU A 192 -0.86 -1.59 -23.90
N ARG A 193 -1.79 -0.77 -24.41
CA ARG A 193 -1.90 0.65 -24.07
C ARG A 193 -2.52 0.92 -22.72
N LEU A 194 -3.34 -0.01 -22.21
CA LEU A 194 -4.00 0.12 -20.89
C LEU A 194 -3.07 0.08 -19.69
N GLU A 195 -1.79 0.00 -19.89
CA GLU A 195 -0.79 -0.22 -18.85
C GLU A 195 -0.93 0.72 -17.62
N ILE A 196 -1.80 0.32 -16.68
CA ILE A 196 -2.02 0.98 -15.38
C ILE A 196 -1.11 0.36 -14.30
N HIS A 197 0.20 0.35 -14.56
CA HIS A 197 1.19 -0.44 -13.84
C HIS A 197 1.16 -0.30 -12.32
N GLU A 198 1.35 0.91 -11.82
CA GLU A 198 1.51 1.16 -10.38
C GLU A 198 0.20 0.93 -9.63
N VAL A 199 -0.90 1.34 -10.24
CA VAL A 199 -2.23 1.31 -9.64
C VAL A 199 -2.76 -0.11 -9.50
N THR A 200 -2.39 -1.02 -10.40
CA THR A 200 -2.81 -2.43 -10.35
C THR A 200 -2.44 -3.10 -9.03
N PHE A 201 -1.23 -2.84 -8.51
CA PHE A 201 -0.79 -3.41 -7.25
C PHE A 201 -1.56 -2.84 -6.05
N LEU A 202 -1.92 -1.55 -6.11
CA LEU A 202 -2.77 -0.91 -5.12
C LEU A 202 -4.20 -1.50 -5.14
N GLU A 203 -4.76 -1.77 -6.31
CA GLU A 203 -6.08 -2.41 -6.44
C GLU A 203 -6.10 -3.79 -5.76
N GLY A 204 -5.02 -4.56 -5.86
CA GLY A 204 -4.86 -5.80 -5.10
C GLY A 204 -4.93 -5.60 -3.58
N ILE A 205 -4.32 -4.54 -3.07
CA ILE A 205 -4.40 -4.17 -1.64
C ILE A 205 -5.85 -3.83 -1.26
N PHE A 206 -6.59 -3.11 -2.09
CA PHE A 206 -8.00 -2.80 -1.84
C PHE A 206 -8.87 -4.06 -1.80
N VAL A 207 -8.64 -5.02 -2.70
CA VAL A 207 -9.33 -6.32 -2.67
C VAL A 207 -9.16 -6.99 -1.30
N LEU A 208 -7.92 -7.11 -0.80
CA LEU A 208 -7.65 -7.70 0.51
C LEU A 208 -8.30 -6.90 1.65
N TYR A 209 -8.25 -5.58 1.59
CA TYR A 209 -8.87 -4.73 2.60
C TYR A 209 -10.38 -4.94 2.68
N TYR A 210 -11.10 -4.88 1.56
CA TYR A 210 -12.56 -5.03 1.55
C TYR A 210 -13.02 -6.43 1.89
N LEU A 211 -12.27 -7.46 1.48
CA LEU A 211 -12.60 -8.84 1.80
C LEU A 211 -12.36 -9.20 3.26
N PHE A 212 -11.32 -8.65 3.91
CA PHE A 212 -10.90 -9.15 5.21
C PHE A 212 -10.97 -8.12 6.35
N PHE A 213 -10.84 -6.82 6.11
CA PHE A 213 -10.66 -5.81 7.15
C PHE A 213 -11.72 -4.72 7.18
N SER A 214 -12.46 -4.54 6.10
CA SER A 214 -13.57 -3.60 6.07
C SER A 214 -14.75 -4.15 6.87
N PRO A 215 -15.49 -3.32 7.65
CA PRO A 215 -16.62 -3.77 8.43
C PRO A 215 -17.76 -4.31 7.61
N LYS A 216 -18.49 -5.27 8.23
CA LYS A 216 -19.56 -6.05 7.61
C LYS A 216 -20.80 -6.14 8.51
N GLU A 217 -20.98 -5.16 9.39
CA GLU A 217 -22.06 -5.17 10.40
C GLU A 217 -23.44 -5.04 9.74
N THR A 218 -23.57 -4.15 8.74
CA THR A 218 -24.82 -3.90 8.05
C THR A 218 -24.84 -4.51 6.65
N LYS A 219 -26.05 -4.77 6.11
CA LYS A 219 -26.23 -5.23 4.71
C LYS A 219 -25.60 -4.22 3.74
N GLN A 220 -25.80 -2.91 3.97
CA GLN A 220 -25.25 -1.86 3.13
C GLN A 220 -23.73 -1.86 3.10
N GLN A 221 -23.07 -2.03 4.26
CA GLN A 221 -21.61 -2.14 4.32
C GLN A 221 -21.10 -3.37 3.57
N ARG A 222 -21.76 -4.51 3.72
CA ARG A 222 -21.43 -5.73 2.98
C ARG A 222 -21.54 -5.54 1.48
N THR A 223 -22.66 -4.98 1.00
CA THR A 223 -22.86 -4.70 -0.42
C THR A 223 -21.80 -3.75 -0.96
N ARG A 224 -21.51 -2.65 -0.25
CA ARG A 224 -20.45 -1.71 -0.61
C ARG A 224 -19.09 -2.40 -0.73
N ASN A 225 -18.74 -3.21 0.28
CA ASN A 225 -17.46 -3.92 0.29
C ASN A 225 -17.32 -4.88 -0.91
N TRP A 226 -18.39 -5.60 -1.25
CA TRP A 226 -18.39 -6.48 -2.41
C TRP A 226 -18.27 -5.70 -3.73
N VAL A 227 -18.95 -4.57 -3.85
CA VAL A 227 -18.87 -3.70 -5.04
C VAL A 227 -17.44 -3.16 -5.20
N LEU A 228 -16.87 -2.56 -4.14
CA LEU A 228 -15.53 -1.99 -4.21
C LEU A 228 -14.46 -3.08 -4.40
N ALA A 229 -14.58 -4.23 -3.72
CA ALA A 229 -13.69 -5.37 -3.97
C ALA A 229 -13.80 -5.89 -5.41
N GLY A 230 -15.00 -5.98 -5.96
CA GLY A 230 -15.25 -6.43 -7.33
C GLY A 230 -14.68 -5.46 -8.37
N CYS A 231 -14.89 -4.15 -8.19
CA CYS A 231 -14.30 -3.13 -9.05
C CYS A 231 -12.76 -3.20 -9.02
N SER A 232 -12.18 -3.24 -7.82
CA SER A 232 -10.72 -3.35 -7.67
C SER A 232 -10.19 -4.66 -8.28
N PHE A 233 -10.88 -5.78 -8.10
CA PHE A 233 -10.47 -7.05 -8.70
C PHE A 233 -10.54 -7.04 -10.22
N PHE A 234 -11.55 -6.39 -10.80
CA PHE A 234 -11.60 -6.17 -12.25
C PHE A 234 -10.33 -5.45 -12.74
N PHE A 235 -9.88 -4.39 -12.05
CA PHE A 235 -8.65 -3.68 -12.43
C PHE A 235 -7.37 -4.46 -12.15
N VAL A 236 -7.37 -5.37 -11.16
CA VAL A 236 -6.28 -6.35 -11.00
C VAL A 236 -6.14 -7.22 -12.26
N LEU A 237 -7.26 -7.68 -12.82
CA LEU A 237 -7.24 -8.48 -14.05
C LEU A 237 -6.87 -7.63 -15.27
N ALA A 238 -7.48 -6.44 -15.42
CA ALA A 238 -7.22 -5.53 -16.53
C ALA A 238 -5.77 -5.00 -16.56
N GLY A 239 -5.12 -4.88 -15.40
CA GLY A 239 -3.72 -4.45 -15.28
C GLY A 239 -2.69 -5.51 -15.64
N MET A 240 -3.11 -6.77 -15.88
CA MET A 240 -2.30 -7.87 -16.44
C MET A 240 -1.00 -8.20 -15.69
N LYS A 241 -0.91 -7.84 -14.42
CA LYS A 241 0.25 -8.17 -13.56
C LYS A 241 0.11 -9.56 -12.95
N ARG A 242 0.59 -10.58 -13.67
CA ARG A 242 0.43 -12.01 -13.31
C ARG A 242 0.85 -12.35 -11.89
N ILE A 243 1.95 -11.76 -11.41
CA ILE A 243 2.49 -12.02 -10.07
C ILE A 243 1.50 -11.61 -8.96
N LEU A 244 0.61 -10.65 -9.24
CA LEU A 244 -0.32 -10.15 -8.24
C LEU A 244 -1.37 -11.19 -7.84
N LEU A 245 -1.86 -12.01 -8.78
CA LEU A 245 -2.88 -13.03 -8.49
C LEU A 245 -2.39 -14.07 -7.46
N PRO A 246 -1.25 -14.77 -7.66
CA PRO A 246 -0.72 -15.67 -6.64
C PRO A 246 -0.37 -14.91 -5.34
N ALA A 247 0.10 -13.67 -5.41
CA ALA A 247 0.38 -12.87 -4.24
C ALA A 247 -0.87 -12.58 -3.39
N LEU A 248 -2.02 -12.33 -4.02
CA LEU A 248 -3.30 -12.16 -3.34
C LEU A 248 -3.76 -13.47 -2.68
N VAL A 249 -3.64 -14.60 -3.37
CA VAL A 249 -3.99 -15.93 -2.82
C VAL A 249 -3.13 -16.26 -1.60
N VAL A 250 -1.81 -16.08 -1.70
CA VAL A 250 -0.89 -16.29 -0.58
C VAL A 250 -1.24 -15.37 0.60
N SER A 251 -1.53 -14.10 0.34
CA SER A 251 -1.91 -13.15 1.39
C SER A 251 -3.24 -13.49 2.04
N ALA A 252 -4.24 -13.91 1.27
CA ALA A 252 -5.53 -14.37 1.79
C ALA A 252 -5.37 -15.63 2.68
N PHE A 253 -4.57 -16.59 2.23
CA PHE A 253 -4.22 -17.78 3.01
C PHE A 253 -3.49 -17.43 4.31
N TYR A 254 -2.52 -16.52 4.24
CA TYR A 254 -1.80 -16.00 5.39
C TYR A 254 -2.74 -15.38 6.43
N ILE A 255 -3.68 -14.51 6.01
CA ILE A 255 -4.69 -13.91 6.90
C ILE A 255 -5.52 -15.01 7.57
N TRP A 256 -5.95 -16.01 6.79
CA TRP A 256 -6.76 -17.13 7.29
C TRP A 256 -6.01 -17.94 8.35
N VAL A 257 -4.74 -18.28 8.11
CA VAL A 257 -3.89 -19.02 9.07
C VAL A 257 -3.70 -18.22 10.35
N LEU A 258 -3.31 -16.95 10.24
CA LEU A 258 -3.03 -16.13 11.41
C LEU A 258 -4.25 -15.90 12.29
N ARG A 259 -5.42 -15.68 11.69
CA ARG A 259 -6.64 -15.49 12.49
C ARG A 259 -7.04 -16.70 13.29
N ARG A 260 -6.65 -17.89 12.86
CA ARG A 260 -6.89 -19.16 13.58
C ARG A 260 -5.79 -19.52 14.59
N SER A 261 -4.62 -18.95 14.46
CA SER A 261 -3.49 -19.23 15.34
C SER A 261 -3.67 -18.60 16.73
N HIS A 262 -3.24 -19.30 17.77
CA HIS A 262 -3.10 -18.76 19.12
C HIS A 262 -1.80 -17.94 19.30
N ALA A 263 -0.79 -18.16 18.45
CA ALA A 263 0.51 -17.49 18.51
C ALA A 263 0.67 -16.39 17.45
N LYS A 264 -0.38 -15.61 17.19
CA LYS A 264 -0.46 -14.61 16.11
C LYS A 264 0.74 -13.68 16.06
N GLU A 265 1.10 -13.05 17.19
CA GLU A 265 2.20 -12.09 17.26
C GLU A 265 3.55 -12.72 16.90
N LYS A 266 3.83 -13.93 17.40
CA LYS A 266 5.06 -14.66 17.07
C LYS A 266 5.13 -15.01 15.59
N LEU A 267 4.03 -15.49 15.01
CA LEU A 267 3.97 -15.85 13.60
C LEU A 267 4.11 -14.62 12.69
N ILE A 268 3.55 -13.47 13.07
CA ILE A 268 3.72 -12.21 12.33
C ILE A 268 5.20 -11.83 12.31
N MET A 269 5.88 -11.85 13.46
CA MET A 269 7.30 -11.52 13.54
C MET A 269 8.17 -12.55 12.80
N LEU A 270 7.82 -13.83 12.87
CA LEU A 270 8.50 -14.89 12.11
C LEU A 270 8.36 -14.67 10.60
N THR A 271 7.17 -14.25 10.13
CA THR A 271 6.94 -13.89 8.71
C THR A 271 7.86 -12.75 8.29
N GLY A 272 8.01 -11.72 9.12
CA GLY A 272 8.94 -10.63 8.85
C GLY A 272 10.38 -11.13 8.71
N ALA A 273 10.84 -11.95 9.67
CA ALA A 273 12.18 -12.54 9.61
C ALA A 273 12.35 -13.45 8.37
N ALA A 274 11.34 -14.23 8.01
CA ALA A 274 11.37 -15.08 6.82
C ALA A 274 11.52 -14.27 5.53
N TRP A 275 10.79 -13.13 5.38
CA TRP A 275 10.95 -12.23 4.23
C TRP A 275 12.36 -11.64 4.17
N VAL A 276 12.90 -11.17 5.30
CA VAL A 276 14.28 -10.64 5.34
C VAL A 276 15.28 -11.71 4.89
N THR A 277 15.16 -12.93 5.41
CA THR A 277 16.02 -14.04 5.00
C THR A 277 15.88 -14.37 3.52
N LEU A 278 14.62 -14.43 3.02
CA LEU A 278 14.34 -14.71 1.62
C LEU A 278 14.96 -13.65 0.68
N PHE A 279 14.92 -12.38 1.04
CA PHE A 279 15.52 -11.31 0.24
C PHE A 279 17.03 -11.43 0.15
N TRP A 280 17.71 -11.79 1.24
CA TRP A 280 19.14 -12.02 1.21
C TRP A 280 19.52 -13.24 0.38
N VAL A 281 18.79 -14.34 0.52
CA VAL A 281 18.98 -15.54 -0.31
C VAL A 281 18.72 -15.22 -1.78
N TYR A 282 17.62 -14.53 -2.09
CA TYR A 282 17.29 -14.13 -3.44
C TYR A 282 18.35 -13.21 -4.06
N LEU A 283 18.82 -12.21 -3.33
CA LEU A 283 19.89 -11.30 -3.77
C LEU A 283 21.18 -12.07 -4.07
N TYR A 284 21.55 -13.04 -3.22
CA TYR A 284 22.69 -13.91 -3.47
C TYR A 284 22.53 -14.75 -4.74
N LEU A 285 21.33 -15.30 -4.96
CA LEU A 285 21.02 -16.06 -6.19
C LEU A 285 21.04 -15.17 -7.45
N VAL A 286 20.59 -13.92 -7.35
CA VAL A 286 20.71 -12.92 -8.43
C VAL A 286 22.19 -12.60 -8.69
N HIS A 287 22.95 -12.29 -7.66
CA HIS A 287 24.38 -11.96 -7.78
C HIS A 287 25.22 -13.08 -8.44
N THR A 288 24.94 -14.35 -8.09
CA THR A 288 25.62 -15.53 -8.68
C THR A 288 25.07 -15.94 -10.04
N GLY A 289 23.98 -15.33 -10.51
CA GLY A 289 23.25 -15.73 -11.73
C GLY A 289 22.50 -17.07 -11.59
N ALA A 290 22.41 -17.62 -10.37
CA ALA A 290 21.72 -18.90 -10.15
C ALA A 290 20.22 -18.78 -10.39
N ILE A 291 19.60 -17.63 -10.06
CA ILE A 291 18.16 -17.41 -10.29
C ILE A 291 17.81 -17.50 -11.78
N SER A 292 18.62 -16.90 -12.67
CA SER A 292 18.39 -16.96 -14.11
C SER A 292 18.48 -18.39 -14.64
N ARG A 293 19.46 -19.18 -14.15
CA ARG A 293 19.58 -20.60 -14.51
C ARG A 293 18.38 -21.42 -14.05
N ILE A 294 17.89 -21.19 -12.82
CA ILE A 294 16.73 -21.89 -12.28
C ILE A 294 15.47 -21.54 -13.09
N LEU A 295 15.20 -20.25 -13.34
CA LEU A 295 14.03 -19.79 -14.06
C LEU A 295 14.03 -20.27 -15.51
N ASN A 296 15.18 -20.23 -16.19
CA ASN A 296 15.33 -20.76 -17.55
C ASN A 296 15.12 -22.27 -17.60
N ALA A 297 15.59 -23.02 -16.59
CA ALA A 297 15.39 -24.46 -16.51
C ALA A 297 13.92 -24.87 -16.35
N VAL A 298 13.08 -24.02 -15.74
CA VAL A 298 11.62 -24.24 -15.63
C VAL A 298 10.82 -23.52 -16.73
N GLY A 299 11.49 -22.98 -17.75
CA GLY A 299 10.85 -22.35 -18.92
C GLY A 299 10.25 -20.96 -18.65
N VAL A 300 10.67 -20.27 -17.58
CA VAL A 300 10.21 -18.91 -17.30
C VAL A 300 11.02 -17.90 -18.12
N ASN A 301 10.33 -17.18 -18.99
CA ASN A 301 10.96 -16.12 -19.76
C ASN A 301 11.27 -14.90 -18.88
N MET A 302 12.54 -14.55 -18.76
CA MET A 302 13.04 -13.41 -17.98
C MET A 302 12.83 -12.06 -18.66
N MET A 303 12.40 -12.03 -19.92
CA MET A 303 12.13 -10.80 -20.70
C MET A 303 13.32 -9.82 -20.71
N GLY A 304 14.57 -10.34 -20.79
CA GLY A 304 15.79 -9.54 -20.81
C GLY A 304 16.27 -8.99 -19.45
N ARG A 305 15.57 -9.31 -18.35
CA ARG A 305 15.96 -8.82 -17.01
C ARG A 305 17.31 -9.34 -16.55
N ASP A 306 17.63 -10.59 -16.83
CA ASP A 306 18.92 -11.21 -16.58
C ASP A 306 20.08 -10.47 -17.26
N TYR A 307 19.87 -10.01 -18.48
CA TYR A 307 20.84 -9.18 -19.19
C TYR A 307 21.07 -7.84 -18.46
N ILE A 308 20.02 -7.10 -18.10
CA ILE A 308 20.14 -5.83 -17.37
C ILE A 308 20.80 -6.03 -16.01
N TRP A 309 20.48 -7.11 -15.29
CA TRP A 309 21.13 -7.43 -14.01
C TRP A 309 22.62 -7.73 -14.20
N SER A 310 22.99 -8.39 -15.30
CA SER A 310 24.39 -8.65 -15.64
C SER A 310 25.17 -7.37 -15.93
N LEU A 311 24.55 -6.39 -16.59
CA LEU A 311 25.14 -5.07 -16.85
C LEU A 311 25.34 -4.26 -15.55
N ALA A 312 24.43 -4.42 -14.56
CA ALA A 312 24.55 -3.76 -13.26
C ALA A 312 25.65 -4.39 -12.37
N LYS A 313 25.97 -5.68 -12.57
CA LYS A 313 26.88 -6.46 -11.71
C LYS A 313 28.25 -5.84 -11.47
N PRO A 314 28.96 -5.24 -12.45
CA PRO A 314 30.26 -4.61 -12.25
C PRO A 314 30.25 -3.41 -11.30
N TYR A 315 29.09 -2.83 -11.01
CA TYR A 315 28.94 -1.59 -10.26
C TYR A 315 28.60 -1.80 -8.78
N TYR A 316 28.45 -3.05 -8.32
CA TYR A 316 28.21 -3.35 -6.91
C TYR A 316 29.02 -4.56 -6.46
N GLN A 317 29.28 -4.64 -5.17
CA GLN A 317 29.96 -5.77 -4.55
C GLN A 317 29.03 -6.41 -3.52
N PHE A 318 28.89 -7.73 -3.56
CA PHE A 318 28.17 -8.46 -2.53
C PHE A 318 29.02 -8.59 -1.28
N SER A 319 29.15 -7.49 -0.54
CA SER A 319 30.03 -7.35 0.63
C SER A 319 29.35 -6.52 1.72
N PRO A 320 29.56 -6.84 3.01
CA PRO A 320 29.11 -6.00 4.12
C PRO A 320 29.68 -4.58 4.12
N THR A 321 30.80 -4.36 3.44
CA THR A 321 31.47 -3.05 3.32
C THR A 321 30.93 -2.21 2.17
N PHE A 322 30.07 -2.77 1.31
CA PHE A 322 29.46 -2.03 0.21
C PHE A 322 28.41 -1.06 0.73
N ILE A 323 28.67 0.24 0.62
CA ILE A 323 27.80 1.30 1.14
C ILE A 323 26.71 1.76 0.14
N GLY A 324 26.77 1.34 -1.13
CA GLY A 324 25.86 1.73 -2.19
C GLY A 324 26.35 2.86 -3.07
N LEU A 325 25.54 3.17 -4.10
CA LEU A 325 25.82 4.22 -5.10
C LEU A 325 24.98 5.50 -4.88
N GLY A 326 24.07 5.49 -3.92
CA GLY A 326 23.08 6.54 -3.67
C GLY A 326 21.73 6.28 -4.32
N PHE A 327 20.71 6.89 -3.74
CA PHE A 327 19.32 6.70 -4.18
C PHE A 327 19.14 7.14 -5.63
N GLU A 328 18.37 6.40 -6.44
CA GLU A 328 18.14 6.58 -7.88
C GLU A 328 19.40 6.41 -8.78
N ALA A 329 20.50 5.90 -8.25
CA ALA A 329 21.69 5.60 -9.05
C ALA A 329 21.43 4.50 -10.09
N VAL A 330 20.57 3.54 -9.78
CA VAL A 330 20.18 2.45 -10.70
C VAL A 330 19.44 2.99 -11.92
N ASP A 331 18.50 3.90 -11.73
CA ASP A 331 17.74 4.48 -12.86
C ASP A 331 18.64 5.37 -13.72
N ALA A 332 19.59 6.08 -13.13
CA ALA A 332 20.62 6.81 -13.86
C ALA A 332 21.54 5.86 -14.66
N MET A 333 21.91 4.73 -14.06
CA MET A 333 22.72 3.68 -14.69
C MET A 333 22.00 3.09 -15.91
N VAL A 334 20.74 2.70 -15.78
CA VAL A 334 19.93 2.15 -16.87
C VAL A 334 19.75 3.17 -17.98
N THR A 335 19.48 4.44 -17.64
CA THR A 335 19.44 5.54 -18.63
C THR A 335 20.76 5.63 -19.40
N ARG A 336 21.90 5.55 -18.70
CA ARG A 336 23.20 5.60 -19.33
C ARG A 336 23.48 4.41 -20.24
N PHE A 337 23.06 3.20 -19.86
CA PHE A 337 23.18 2.01 -20.72
C PHE A 337 22.39 2.18 -22.04
N TYR A 338 21.22 2.78 -21.98
CA TYR A 338 20.44 3.13 -23.15
C TYR A 338 21.15 4.18 -24.03
N GLU A 339 21.64 5.26 -23.45
CA GLU A 339 22.33 6.34 -24.17
C GLU A 339 23.57 5.86 -24.94
N ILE A 340 24.28 4.86 -24.40
CA ILE A 340 25.50 4.30 -25.05
C ILE A 340 25.18 3.06 -25.89
N GLY A 341 23.91 2.73 -26.10
CA GLY A 341 23.47 1.64 -26.98
C GLY A 341 23.72 0.22 -26.46
N LEU A 342 23.89 0.05 -25.14
CA LEU A 342 23.98 -1.29 -24.53
C LEU A 342 22.63 -1.97 -24.38
N ILE A 343 21.55 -1.19 -24.31
CA ILE A 343 20.17 -1.65 -24.29
C ILE A 343 19.33 -0.80 -25.24
N ASP A 344 18.35 -1.41 -25.90
CA ASP A 344 17.49 -0.73 -26.89
C ASP A 344 16.43 0.18 -26.23
N VAL A 345 16.06 -0.09 -24.99
CA VAL A 345 15.07 0.67 -24.23
C VAL A 345 15.51 0.79 -22.77
N ALA A 346 15.35 1.97 -22.20
CA ALA A 346 15.63 2.23 -20.77
C ALA A 346 14.56 1.61 -19.88
N TYR A 347 14.53 0.28 -19.76
CA TYR A 347 13.63 -0.42 -18.84
C TYR A 347 14.15 -0.34 -17.40
N PRO A 348 13.27 -0.17 -16.42
CA PRO A 348 13.64 -0.33 -15.01
C PRO A 348 14.26 -1.70 -14.73
N LEU A 349 15.01 -1.81 -13.63
CA LEU A 349 15.67 -3.06 -13.26
C LEU A 349 14.71 -4.23 -12.97
N HIS A 350 13.43 -3.92 -12.70
CA HIS A 350 12.37 -4.87 -12.33
C HIS A 350 12.80 -5.85 -11.21
N ASN A 351 13.49 -5.33 -10.22
CA ASN A 351 13.98 -6.05 -9.06
C ASN A 351 14.31 -5.04 -7.96
N ASP A 352 13.34 -4.77 -7.09
CA ASP A 352 13.51 -3.79 -6.02
C ASP A 352 14.59 -4.19 -5.02
N ILE A 353 14.75 -5.48 -4.74
CA ILE A 353 15.74 -5.95 -3.77
C ILE A 353 17.16 -5.67 -4.27
N LEU A 354 17.42 -5.93 -5.55
CA LEU A 354 18.68 -5.59 -6.18
C LEU A 354 18.86 -4.06 -6.26
N LYS A 355 17.80 -3.32 -6.65
CA LYS A 355 17.81 -1.85 -6.70
C LYS A 355 18.20 -1.25 -5.34
N VAL A 356 17.49 -1.63 -4.28
CA VAL A 356 17.77 -1.15 -2.92
C VAL A 356 19.19 -1.49 -2.48
N PHE A 357 19.68 -2.70 -2.79
CA PHE A 357 21.03 -3.09 -2.46
C PHE A 357 22.08 -2.27 -3.23
N VAL A 358 21.93 -2.09 -4.53
CA VAL A 358 22.86 -1.32 -5.35
C VAL A 358 22.87 0.16 -4.92
N GLU A 359 21.71 0.71 -4.63
CA GLU A 359 21.57 2.13 -4.27
C GLU A 359 22.01 2.44 -2.83
N LEU A 360 21.56 1.62 -1.86
CA LEU A 360 21.76 1.90 -0.44
C LEU A 360 22.84 1.01 0.22
N GLY A 361 23.39 0.05 -0.51
CA GLY A 361 24.40 -0.88 -0.03
C GLY A 361 23.89 -1.87 1.01
N PHE A 362 24.82 -2.61 1.61
CA PHE A 362 24.52 -3.60 2.65
C PHE A 362 23.83 -2.97 3.87
N PRO A 363 24.35 -1.88 4.47
CA PRO A 363 23.71 -1.27 5.64
C PRO A 363 22.32 -0.71 5.33
N GLY A 364 22.14 -0.09 4.15
CA GLY A 364 20.87 0.47 3.74
C GLY A 364 19.80 -0.60 3.49
N LEU A 365 20.14 -1.73 2.86
CA LEU A 365 19.23 -2.86 2.70
C LEU A 365 18.88 -3.49 4.06
N CYS A 366 19.86 -3.66 4.97
CA CYS A 366 19.59 -4.13 6.33
C CYS A 366 18.58 -3.21 7.05
N PHE A 367 18.78 -1.89 6.99
CA PHE A 367 17.88 -0.92 7.59
C PHE A 367 16.48 -0.97 6.95
N TRP A 368 16.41 -0.98 5.61
CA TRP A 368 15.15 -1.07 4.87
C TRP A 368 14.35 -2.31 5.24
N CYS A 369 15.00 -3.48 5.24
CA CYS A 369 14.39 -4.74 5.65
C CYS A 369 13.96 -4.72 7.12
N ALA A 370 14.84 -4.31 8.04
CA ALA A 370 14.52 -4.27 9.46
C ALA A 370 13.35 -3.34 9.74
N PHE A 371 13.32 -2.18 9.09
CA PHE A 371 12.26 -1.21 9.31
C PHE A 371 10.90 -1.72 8.84
N LEU A 372 10.78 -2.19 7.60
CA LEU A 372 9.50 -2.63 7.03
C LEU A 372 9.03 -3.97 7.59
N TYR A 373 9.93 -4.90 7.90
CA TYR A 373 9.55 -6.27 8.23
C TYR A 373 9.65 -6.62 9.72
N LEU A 374 10.35 -5.83 10.52
CA LEU A 374 10.51 -6.08 11.95
C LEU A 374 10.00 -4.91 12.80
N ILE A 375 10.46 -3.68 12.56
CA ILE A 375 10.16 -2.53 13.42
C ILE A 375 8.69 -2.10 13.26
N LEU A 376 8.22 -1.88 12.04
CA LEU A 376 6.82 -1.46 11.81
C LEU A 376 5.80 -2.52 12.26
N PRO A 377 5.94 -3.83 11.90
CA PRO A 377 5.01 -4.85 12.41
C PRO A 377 5.01 -4.92 13.94
N TRP A 378 6.20 -4.91 14.57
CA TRP A 378 6.31 -4.89 16.02
C TRP A 378 5.59 -3.68 16.63
N PHE A 379 5.78 -2.49 16.07
CA PHE A 379 5.09 -1.28 16.50
C PHE A 379 3.57 -1.41 16.40
N TRP A 380 3.06 -1.89 15.24
CA TRP A 380 1.62 -2.08 15.05
C TRP A 380 1.03 -3.10 16.03
N ILE A 381 1.73 -4.22 16.26
CA ILE A 381 1.32 -5.24 17.23
C ILE A 381 1.28 -4.65 18.65
N LYS A 382 2.35 -3.99 19.08
CA LYS A 382 2.47 -3.48 20.46
C LYS A 382 1.47 -2.38 20.76
N ARG A 383 1.16 -1.54 19.79
CA ARG A 383 0.28 -0.39 20.01
C ARG A 383 -1.18 -0.68 19.75
N TYR A 384 -1.50 -1.55 18.79
CA TYR A 384 -2.87 -1.77 18.33
C TYR A 384 -3.29 -3.25 18.29
N GLY A 385 -2.42 -4.15 18.73
CA GLY A 385 -2.69 -5.59 18.83
C GLY A 385 -2.40 -6.38 17.56
N ALA A 386 -2.53 -7.71 17.67
CA ALA A 386 -2.16 -8.65 16.60
C ALA A 386 -2.93 -8.41 15.28
N GLU A 387 -4.21 -7.99 15.33
CA GLU A 387 -4.99 -7.71 14.11
C GLU A 387 -4.40 -6.56 13.28
N ALA A 388 -3.77 -5.56 13.93
CA ALA A 388 -3.05 -4.50 13.23
C ALA A 388 -1.79 -5.03 12.51
N GLY A 389 -1.07 -5.96 13.13
CA GLY A 389 0.06 -6.65 12.50
C GLY A 389 -0.39 -7.53 11.33
N ILE A 390 -1.54 -8.22 11.45
CA ILE A 390 -2.13 -9.00 10.36
C ILE A 390 -2.50 -8.08 9.18
N LEU A 391 -3.16 -6.95 9.45
CA LEU A 391 -3.50 -5.95 8.45
C LEU A 391 -2.25 -5.44 7.73
N TYR A 392 -1.21 -5.08 8.48
CA TYR A 392 0.03 -4.57 7.92
C TYR A 392 0.67 -5.58 6.96
N PHE A 393 0.80 -6.85 7.36
CA PHE A 393 1.34 -7.89 6.48
C PHE A 393 0.39 -8.32 5.38
N ALA A 394 -0.92 -8.20 5.55
CA ALA A 394 -1.87 -8.42 4.46
C ALA A 394 -1.63 -7.49 3.27
N ILE A 395 -1.14 -6.27 3.55
CA ILE A 395 -0.75 -5.28 2.53
C ILE A 395 0.69 -5.52 2.06
N LEU A 396 1.60 -5.80 2.99
CA LEU A 396 3.03 -5.90 2.68
C LEU A 396 3.37 -7.20 1.92
N ASN A 397 2.73 -8.34 2.21
CA ASN A 397 3.02 -9.62 1.56
C ASN A 397 2.88 -9.58 0.03
N PRO A 398 1.75 -9.10 -0.55
CA PRO A 398 1.66 -9.02 -2.01
C PRO A 398 2.72 -8.09 -2.60
N LEU A 399 3.02 -6.97 -1.94
CA LEU A 399 4.09 -6.08 -2.38
C LEU A 399 5.48 -6.75 -2.27
N SER A 400 5.73 -7.53 -1.22
CA SER A 400 6.99 -8.25 -1.04
C SER A 400 7.26 -9.26 -2.17
N MET A 401 6.21 -9.91 -2.67
CA MET A 401 6.33 -10.81 -3.83
C MET A 401 6.65 -10.01 -5.10
N THR A 402 6.07 -8.83 -5.26
CA THR A 402 6.33 -7.99 -6.44
C THR A 402 7.72 -7.36 -6.40
N TYR A 403 8.32 -7.12 -5.22
CA TYR A 403 9.69 -6.63 -5.10
C TYR A 403 10.74 -7.54 -5.75
N LEU A 404 10.43 -8.82 -5.91
CA LEU A 404 11.32 -9.78 -6.58
C LEU A 404 11.29 -9.67 -8.11
N THR A 405 10.23 -9.10 -8.67
CA THR A 405 9.96 -9.15 -10.12
C THR A 405 9.53 -7.84 -10.75
N ASP A 406 9.36 -6.78 -9.95
CA ASP A 406 8.90 -5.46 -10.39
C ASP A 406 9.54 -4.34 -9.54
N ASN A 407 9.12 -3.07 -9.72
CA ASN A 407 9.66 -1.88 -9.03
C ASN A 407 8.64 -1.25 -8.07
N THR A 408 7.91 -2.05 -7.31
CA THR A 408 6.77 -1.57 -6.49
C THR A 408 7.16 -0.95 -5.15
N ALA A 409 8.41 -1.13 -4.68
CA ALA A 409 8.87 -0.63 -3.38
C ALA A 409 8.80 0.90 -3.25
N PHE A 410 8.98 1.60 -4.36
CA PHE A 410 8.99 3.06 -4.40
C PHE A 410 7.86 3.66 -5.25
N TYR A 411 6.87 2.86 -5.63
CA TYR A 411 5.67 3.36 -6.28
C TYR A 411 4.84 4.22 -5.34
N PHE A 412 4.41 5.38 -5.83
CA PHE A 412 3.65 6.36 -5.04
C PHE A 412 2.39 5.74 -4.43
N TRP A 413 1.60 5.07 -5.24
CA TRP A 413 0.33 4.50 -4.85
C TRP A 413 0.47 3.34 -3.89
N CYS A 414 1.44 2.45 -4.11
CA CYS A 414 1.75 1.35 -3.20
C CYS A 414 2.24 1.86 -1.85
N THR A 415 3.14 2.86 -1.87
CA THR A 415 3.63 3.53 -0.67
C THR A 415 2.50 4.20 0.10
N MET A 416 1.62 4.92 -0.60
CA MET A 416 0.47 5.59 0.01
C MET A 416 -0.51 4.58 0.62
N GLY A 417 -0.85 3.49 -0.09
CA GLY A 417 -1.71 2.43 0.42
C GLY A 417 -1.15 1.74 1.65
N LEU A 418 0.16 1.40 1.64
CA LEU A 418 0.86 0.78 2.77
C LEU A 418 0.85 1.67 4.03
N ARG A 419 0.81 2.99 3.87
CA ARG A 419 0.79 3.95 4.99
C ARG A 419 -0.63 4.31 5.41
N MET A 420 -1.48 4.64 4.44
CA MET A 420 -2.83 5.15 4.71
C MET A 420 -3.75 4.11 5.35
N ILE A 421 -3.75 2.87 4.86
CA ILE A 421 -4.69 1.85 5.34
C ILE A 421 -4.45 1.49 6.81
N PRO A 422 -3.22 1.18 7.27
CA PRO A 422 -2.98 0.94 8.70
C PRO A 422 -3.30 2.16 9.57
N LEU A 423 -2.94 3.38 9.13
CA LEU A 423 -3.29 4.62 9.84
C LEU A 423 -4.81 4.77 9.98
N ALA A 424 -5.56 4.61 8.89
CA ALA A 424 -7.00 4.77 8.86
C ALA A 424 -7.75 3.72 9.70
N VAL A 425 -7.26 2.48 9.71
CA VAL A 425 -7.91 1.38 10.44
C VAL A 425 -7.56 1.39 11.92
N CYS A 426 -6.29 1.63 12.27
CA CYS A 426 -5.79 1.43 13.62
C CYS A 426 -5.90 2.69 14.49
N CYS A 427 -5.55 3.89 13.97
CA CYS A 427 -5.45 5.08 14.80
C CYS A 427 -6.79 5.57 15.36
N PHE A 428 -7.89 5.23 14.71
CA PHE A 428 -9.26 5.61 15.09
C PHE A 428 -10.15 4.42 15.45
N ALA A 429 -9.58 3.21 15.56
CA ALA A 429 -10.29 2.08 16.15
C ALA A 429 -10.60 2.38 17.63
N LYS A 430 -11.77 1.98 18.10
CA LYS A 430 -12.03 2.00 19.54
C LYS A 430 -10.98 1.12 20.20
N PRO A 431 -10.31 1.60 21.28
CA PRO A 431 -9.36 0.76 22.00
C PRO A 431 -10.10 -0.52 22.40
N THR A 432 -9.57 -1.65 21.97
CA THR A 432 -9.97 -2.94 22.52
C THR A 432 -9.75 -2.84 24.03
N LYS A 433 -10.80 -3.05 24.82
CA LYS A 433 -10.70 -3.03 26.29
C LYS A 433 -9.48 -3.86 26.64
N ASP A 434 -8.53 -3.21 27.31
CA ASP A 434 -7.27 -3.82 27.70
C ASP A 434 -7.55 -5.15 28.40
N PRO A 435 -7.01 -6.30 27.94
CA PRO A 435 -7.18 -7.58 28.63
C PRO A 435 -6.70 -7.53 30.09
N ALA A 436 -5.75 -6.64 30.40
CA ALA A 436 -5.31 -6.37 31.76
C ALA A 436 -6.39 -5.63 32.60
N ALA A 437 -7.11 -4.68 31.97
CA ALA A 437 -8.25 -4.01 32.61
C ALA A 437 -9.43 -4.98 32.83
N GLN A 438 -9.60 -5.96 31.96
CA GLN A 438 -10.61 -7.02 32.14
C GLN A 438 -10.24 -8.01 33.29
N LYS A 439 -8.95 -8.25 33.51
CA LYS A 439 -8.48 -9.04 34.66
C LYS A 439 -8.62 -8.30 35.99
N GLN A 440 -8.51 -6.97 36.01
CA GLN A 440 -8.69 -6.18 37.24
C GLN A 440 -10.16 -5.99 37.65
N THR A 441 -11.11 -6.18 36.72
CA THR A 441 -12.55 -6.04 37.03
C THR A 441 -13.26 -7.36 37.32
N TRP A 442 -12.55 -8.51 37.17
CA TRP A 442 -13.14 -9.78 37.62
C TRP A 442 -12.97 -9.94 39.12
N GLN A 443 -13.84 -9.30 39.86
CA GLN A 443 -14.08 -9.69 41.25
C GLN A 443 -15.06 -10.87 41.24
N PRO A 444 -14.76 -11.96 41.96
CA PRO A 444 -15.74 -13.02 42.05
C PRO A 444 -17.04 -12.42 42.64
N PRO A 445 -18.18 -12.78 42.06
CA PRO A 445 -19.44 -12.23 42.52
C PRO A 445 -19.58 -12.46 44.01
N SER A 446 -20.00 -11.45 44.76
CA SER A 446 -20.18 -11.55 46.19
C SER A 446 -21.16 -12.68 46.50
N ALA A 447 -21.03 -13.32 47.66
CA ALA A 447 -21.93 -14.39 48.06
C ALA A 447 -23.42 -13.98 47.97
N GLN A 448 -23.72 -12.70 48.19
CA GLN A 448 -25.06 -12.13 48.02
C GLN A 448 -25.52 -12.08 46.55
N GLU A 449 -24.63 -11.83 45.65
CA GLU A 449 -24.91 -11.77 44.20
C GLU A 449 -25.10 -13.18 43.60
N VAL A 450 -24.33 -14.16 44.09
CA VAL A 450 -24.52 -15.59 43.78
C VAL A 450 -25.88 -16.06 44.27
N GLN A 451 -26.24 -15.75 45.51
CA GLN A 451 -27.55 -16.08 46.05
C GLN A 451 -28.71 -15.42 45.32
N ARG A 452 -28.56 -14.16 44.88
CA ARG A 452 -29.56 -13.48 44.02
C ARG A 452 -29.75 -14.18 42.68
N ARG A 453 -28.68 -14.59 42.01
CA ARG A 453 -28.75 -15.33 40.73
C ARG A 453 -29.39 -16.70 40.90
N ILE A 454 -29.05 -17.41 41.96
CA ILE A 454 -29.66 -18.70 42.28
C ILE A 454 -31.19 -18.52 42.55
N ARG A 455 -31.59 -17.54 43.33
CA ARG A 455 -33.02 -17.27 43.59
C ARG A 455 -33.77 -16.83 42.31
N ALA A 456 -33.14 -16.09 41.40
CA ALA A 456 -33.74 -15.73 40.11
C ALA A 456 -33.98 -16.94 39.20
N GLN A 457 -33.00 -17.88 39.13
CA GLN A 457 -33.15 -19.12 38.36
C GLN A 457 -34.23 -20.07 38.93
N TYR A 458 -34.41 -20.09 40.24
CA TYR A 458 -35.49 -20.90 40.86
C TYR A 458 -36.88 -20.27 40.65
N ARG A 459 -36.98 -18.94 40.53
CA ARG A 459 -38.26 -18.26 40.22
C ARG A 459 -38.68 -18.47 38.76
N GLU A 460 -37.75 -18.50 37.81
CA GLU A 460 -38.05 -18.78 36.40
C GLU A 460 -38.49 -20.24 36.19
N LYS A 461 -37.95 -21.18 36.91
CA LYS A 461 -38.36 -22.58 36.84
C LYS A 461 -39.69 -22.89 37.55
N GLY A 462 -40.12 -22.09 38.51
CA GLY A 462 -41.37 -22.26 39.21
C GLY A 462 -42.57 -21.59 38.57
N SER A 463 -42.40 -20.81 37.49
CA SER A 463 -43.47 -20.15 36.75
C SER A 463 -43.84 -20.86 35.44
N SER A 464 -43.22 -21.99 35.13
CA SER A 464 -43.45 -22.83 33.94
C SER A 464 -44.01 -24.21 34.26
N SER A 465 -44.60 -24.39 35.47
CA SER A 465 -45.40 -25.56 35.84
C SER A 465 -46.86 -25.22 36.04
#